data_55fce5b8807830d8ce3a29580f6922ca
#
_entry.id   55fce5b8807830d8ce3a29580f6922ca
#
_cell.length_a   1.000
_cell.length_b   1.000
_cell.length_c   1.000
_cell.angle_alpha   90.00
_cell.angle_beta   90.00
_cell.angle_gamma   90.00
#
_symmetry.space_group_name_H-M   'P 1'
#
loop_
_entity.id
_entity.type
_entity.pdbx_description
1 polymer ?
#
loop_
_entity_poly.entity_id
_entity_poly.type
_entity_poly.pdbx_seq_one_letter_code
_entity_poly.pdbx_strand_id
1 'polypeptide(L)'
;MFHHLVFFYLRKDLSAAQRSDFESKLRGLSRITSITSFTIGRPAPIERAVVDSTYDFAAMIHFKDKAGHDAYQIDPMHLEFVAACKSYWSTVKIYDFE
;
A
#
# COMPACT_ATOMS: atom_id res chain seq x y z
N MET A 1 -0.16 -16.15 -10.53
CA MET A 1 -0.68 -14.93 -9.87
C MET A 1 0.48 -14.08 -9.35
N PHE A 2 0.38 -12.76 -9.50
CA PHE A 2 1.40 -11.83 -9.04
C PHE A 2 0.97 -11.23 -7.70
N HIS A 3 1.83 -11.28 -6.70
CA HIS A 3 1.59 -10.78 -5.36
C HIS A 3 2.45 -9.54 -5.11
N HIS A 4 1.79 -8.44 -4.80
CA HIS A 4 2.43 -7.14 -4.57
C HIS A 4 2.10 -6.72 -3.14
N LEU A 5 3.12 -6.75 -2.27
CA LEU A 5 2.97 -6.39 -0.87
C LEU A 5 3.70 -5.07 -0.62
N VAL A 6 2.98 -4.10 -0.08
CA VAL A 6 3.51 -2.77 0.16
C VAL A 6 3.33 -2.44 1.63
N PHE A 7 4.41 -1.98 2.27
CA PHE A 7 4.41 -1.58 3.68
C PHE A 7 4.78 -0.11 3.76
N PHE A 8 3.86 0.69 4.29
CA PHE A 8 4.03 2.14 4.41
C PHE A 8 4.45 2.52 5.81
N TYR A 9 5.53 3.30 5.90
CA TYR A 9 6.02 3.88 7.15
C TYR A 9 5.70 5.36 7.09
N LEU A 10 4.69 5.80 7.84
CA LEU A 10 4.25 7.18 7.80
C LEU A 10 5.15 8.07 8.68
N ARG A 11 5.21 9.35 8.33
CA ARG A 11 5.90 10.33 9.14
C ARG A 11 5.24 10.40 10.51
N LYS A 12 6.06 10.57 11.55
CA LYS A 12 5.57 10.58 12.94
C LYS A 12 4.82 11.86 13.31
N ASP A 13 5.02 12.93 12.53
CA ASP A 13 4.44 14.25 12.79
C ASP A 13 3.08 14.47 12.10
N LEU A 14 2.50 13.44 11.47
CA LEU A 14 1.21 13.58 10.82
C LEU A 14 0.09 13.73 11.84
N SER A 15 -0.87 14.60 11.51
CA SER A 15 -2.11 14.73 12.28
C SER A 15 -3.02 13.52 12.05
N ALA A 16 -4.02 13.34 12.90
CA ALA A 16 -5.03 12.31 12.72
C ALA A 16 -5.78 12.49 11.39
N ALA A 17 -6.04 13.74 11.00
CA ALA A 17 -6.70 14.04 9.72
C ALA A 17 -5.84 13.64 8.53
N GLN A 18 -4.53 13.86 8.59
CA GLN A 18 -3.61 13.45 7.53
C GLN A 18 -3.51 11.93 7.42
N ARG A 19 -3.47 11.22 8.55
CA ARG A 19 -3.46 9.75 8.56
C ARG A 19 -4.76 9.19 7.96
N SER A 20 -5.89 9.78 8.29
CA SER A 20 -7.18 9.40 7.73
C SER A 20 -7.26 9.66 6.23
N ASP A 21 -6.72 10.79 5.77
CA ASP A 21 -6.65 11.13 4.35
C ASP A 21 -5.80 10.11 3.59
N PHE A 22 -4.64 9.73 4.15
CA PHE A 22 -3.79 8.69 3.56
C PHE A 22 -4.55 7.37 3.41
N GLU A 23 -5.18 6.92 4.49
CA GLU A 23 -5.91 5.64 4.47
C GLU A 23 -7.04 5.66 3.44
N SER A 24 -7.80 6.75 3.35
CA SER A 24 -8.87 6.90 2.37
C SER A 24 -8.35 6.82 0.93
N LYS A 25 -7.25 7.51 0.66
CA LYS A 25 -6.65 7.50 -0.68
C LYS A 25 -6.05 6.15 -1.03
N LEU A 26 -5.43 5.48 -0.05
CA LEU A 26 -4.92 4.12 -0.25
C LEU A 26 -6.06 3.16 -0.60
N ARG A 27 -7.19 3.23 0.11
CA ARG A 27 -8.37 2.40 -0.18
C ARG A 27 -8.91 2.66 -1.59
N GLY A 28 -8.81 3.89 -2.08
CA GLY A 28 -9.25 4.26 -3.42
C GLY A 28 -8.55 3.51 -4.55
N LEU A 29 -7.34 3.01 -4.31
CA LEU A 29 -6.61 2.22 -5.33
C LEU A 29 -7.33 0.94 -5.72
N SER A 30 -8.22 0.42 -4.87
CA SER A 30 -8.97 -0.80 -5.16
C SER A 30 -9.82 -0.72 -6.43
N ARG A 31 -10.06 0.48 -6.93
CA ARG A 31 -10.86 0.70 -8.15
C ARG A 31 -10.05 0.49 -9.44
N ILE A 32 -8.75 0.31 -9.35
CA ILE A 32 -7.91 0.07 -10.53
C ILE A 32 -8.25 -1.30 -11.13
N THR A 33 -8.61 -1.33 -12.40
CA THR A 33 -9.24 -2.50 -13.03
C THR A 33 -8.33 -3.70 -13.19
N SER A 34 -7.00 -3.51 -13.23
CA SER A 34 -6.06 -4.63 -13.34
C SER A 34 -5.89 -5.41 -12.03
N ILE A 35 -6.40 -4.90 -10.92
CA ILE A 35 -6.33 -5.58 -9.62
C ILE A 35 -7.36 -6.70 -9.54
N THR A 36 -6.92 -7.89 -9.10
CA THR A 36 -7.83 -9.03 -8.86
C THR A 36 -8.29 -9.10 -7.44
N SER A 37 -7.45 -8.74 -6.47
CA SER A 37 -7.87 -8.60 -5.07
C SER A 37 -7.02 -7.55 -4.37
N PHE A 38 -7.61 -6.89 -3.37
CA PHE A 38 -7.02 -5.75 -2.68
C PHE A 38 -7.41 -5.79 -1.21
N THR A 39 -6.40 -5.80 -0.34
CA THR A 39 -6.60 -5.80 1.11
C THR A 39 -5.63 -4.83 1.73
N ILE A 40 -6.09 -3.97 2.64
CA ILE A 40 -5.22 -3.13 3.45
C ILE A 40 -5.47 -3.39 4.92
N GLY A 41 -4.47 -3.12 5.74
CA GLY A 41 -4.59 -3.28 7.17
C GLY A 41 -3.44 -2.61 7.91
N ARG A 42 -3.46 -2.79 9.22
CA ARG A 42 -2.45 -2.31 10.16
C ARG A 42 -1.76 -3.50 10.81
N PRO A 43 -0.59 -3.29 11.44
CA PRO A 43 0.09 -4.39 12.13
C PRO A 43 -0.84 -5.08 13.11
N ALA A 44 -0.85 -6.43 13.06
CA ALA A 44 -1.54 -7.23 14.06
C ALA A 44 -0.78 -7.14 15.39
N PRO A 45 -1.48 -7.20 16.54
CA PRO A 45 -0.83 -7.10 17.85
C PRO A 45 -0.17 -8.42 18.25
N ILE A 46 0.89 -8.79 17.54
CA ILE A 46 1.64 -10.03 17.78
C ILE A 46 3.05 -9.68 18.26
N GLU A 47 3.41 -10.21 19.43
CA GLU A 47 4.71 -9.97 20.05
C GLU A 47 5.61 -11.18 19.85
N ARG A 48 6.29 -11.25 18.69
CA ARG A 48 7.29 -12.27 18.39
C ARG A 48 8.49 -11.58 17.74
N ALA A 49 9.69 -12.01 18.10
CA ALA A 49 10.93 -11.41 17.59
C ALA A 49 11.02 -11.45 16.05
N VAL A 50 10.46 -12.48 15.42
CA VAL A 50 10.51 -12.63 13.96
C VAL A 50 9.41 -11.85 13.24
N VAL A 51 8.46 -11.26 13.96
CA VAL A 51 7.35 -10.50 13.37
C VAL A 51 7.71 -9.01 13.38
N ASP A 52 7.81 -8.42 12.20
CA ASP A 52 8.07 -6.99 12.06
C ASP A 52 6.73 -6.25 12.00
N SER A 53 6.46 -5.48 13.05
CA SER A 53 5.25 -4.65 13.18
C SER A 53 5.59 -3.17 13.12
N THR A 54 6.70 -2.79 12.50
CA THR A 54 7.19 -1.41 12.51
C THR A 54 6.49 -0.50 11.50
N TYR A 55 5.77 -1.08 10.53
CA TYR A 55 5.03 -0.31 9.53
C TYR A 55 3.73 0.25 10.10
N ASP A 56 3.13 1.20 9.39
CA ASP A 56 1.84 1.82 9.77
C ASP A 56 0.68 1.21 9.02
N PHE A 57 0.82 1.00 7.71
CA PHE A 57 -0.19 0.36 6.86
C PHE A 57 0.47 -0.64 5.93
N ALA A 58 -0.25 -1.71 5.65
CA ALA A 58 0.14 -2.67 4.62
C ALA A 58 -0.96 -2.79 3.57
N ALA A 59 -0.56 -2.98 2.33
CA ALA A 59 -1.46 -3.31 1.24
C ALA A 59 -1.01 -4.63 0.62
N MET A 60 -1.93 -5.56 0.46
CA MET A 60 -1.72 -6.80 -0.26
C MET A 60 -2.56 -6.75 -1.52
N ILE A 61 -1.90 -6.69 -2.66
CA ILE A 61 -2.55 -6.49 -3.95
C ILE A 61 -2.19 -7.66 -4.85
N HIS A 62 -3.20 -8.31 -5.43
CA HIS A 62 -3.00 -9.41 -6.34
C HIS A 62 -3.35 -9.01 -7.76
N PHE A 63 -2.56 -9.50 -8.70
CA PHE A 63 -2.78 -9.35 -10.13
C PHE A 63 -2.76 -10.72 -10.78
N LYS A 64 -3.42 -10.85 -11.92
CA LYS A 64 -3.41 -12.11 -12.68
C LYS A 64 -1.98 -12.54 -13.03
N ASP A 65 -1.16 -11.55 -13.43
CA ASP A 65 0.22 -11.75 -13.88
C ASP A 65 1.00 -10.44 -13.75
N LYS A 66 2.28 -10.47 -14.15
CA LYS A 66 3.15 -9.29 -14.12
C LYS A 66 2.60 -8.17 -15.01
N ALA A 67 1.97 -8.50 -16.13
CA ALA A 67 1.40 -7.47 -17.02
C ALA A 67 0.31 -6.66 -16.33
N GLY A 68 -0.52 -7.31 -15.51
CA GLY A 68 -1.52 -6.62 -14.68
C GLY A 68 -0.89 -5.68 -13.66
N HIS A 69 0.19 -6.11 -13.01
CA HIS A 69 0.96 -5.28 -12.09
C HIS A 69 1.57 -4.08 -12.84
N ASP A 70 2.16 -4.31 -14.01
CA ASP A 70 2.78 -3.24 -14.79
C ASP A 70 1.74 -2.19 -15.23
N ALA A 71 0.55 -2.64 -15.62
CA ALA A 71 -0.56 -1.74 -15.95
C ALA A 71 -1.00 -0.90 -14.74
N TYR A 72 -1.01 -1.49 -13.55
CA TYR A 72 -1.31 -0.79 -12.30
C TYR A 72 -0.30 0.32 -12.03
N GLN A 73 1.00 0.05 -12.24
CA GLN A 73 2.06 1.01 -11.94
C GLN A 73 1.92 2.32 -12.73
N ILE A 74 1.41 2.25 -13.95
CA ILE A 74 1.24 3.43 -14.82
C ILE A 74 -0.20 3.93 -14.88
N ASP A 75 -1.11 3.30 -14.14
CA ASP A 75 -2.51 3.74 -14.11
C ASP A 75 -2.61 5.16 -13.52
N PRO A 76 -3.40 6.05 -14.13
CA PRO A 76 -3.56 7.43 -13.62
C PRO A 76 -3.96 7.49 -12.15
N MET A 77 -4.81 6.58 -11.67
CA MET A 77 -5.20 6.56 -10.25
C MET A 77 -4.02 6.25 -9.34
N HIS A 78 -3.11 5.34 -9.77
CA HIS A 78 -1.91 5.05 -9.01
C HIS A 78 -0.96 6.24 -9.00
N LEU A 79 -0.75 6.88 -10.14
CA LEU A 79 0.13 8.05 -10.24
C LEU A 79 -0.41 9.22 -9.40
N GLU A 80 -1.73 9.43 -9.39
CA GLU A 80 -2.37 10.44 -8.53
C GLU A 80 -2.16 10.13 -7.06
N PHE A 81 -2.34 8.87 -6.67
CA PHE A 81 -2.13 8.44 -5.29
C PHE A 81 -0.70 8.76 -4.85
N VAL A 82 0.29 8.39 -5.64
CA VAL A 82 1.69 8.66 -5.30
C VAL A 82 1.93 10.16 -5.18
N ALA A 83 1.45 10.95 -6.14
CA ALA A 83 1.62 12.40 -6.12
C ALA A 83 0.99 13.04 -4.88
N ALA A 84 -0.20 12.58 -4.49
CA ALA A 84 -0.93 13.14 -3.34
C ALA A 84 -0.38 12.68 -2.00
N CYS A 85 0.16 11.47 -1.91
CA CYS A 85 0.46 10.82 -0.62
C CYS A 85 1.94 10.63 -0.32
N LYS A 86 2.84 10.79 -1.30
CA LYS A 86 4.27 10.54 -1.07
C LYS A 86 4.87 11.41 0.05
N SER A 87 4.28 12.56 0.33
CA SER A 87 4.74 13.43 1.41
C SER A 87 4.33 12.91 2.80
N TYR A 88 3.40 11.95 2.86
CA TYR A 88 2.94 11.38 4.12
C TYR A 88 3.85 10.28 4.64
N TRP A 89 4.59 9.60 3.77
CA TRP A 89 5.44 8.50 4.22
C TRP A 89 6.92 8.91 4.28
N SER A 90 7.64 8.29 5.21
CA SER A 90 9.09 8.40 5.31
C SER A 90 9.78 7.29 4.51
N THR A 91 9.15 6.12 4.44
CA THR A 91 9.70 4.94 3.79
C THR A 91 8.56 4.07 3.26
N VAL A 92 8.81 3.39 2.16
CA VAL A 92 7.94 2.34 1.61
C VAL A 92 8.80 1.12 1.33
N LYS A 93 8.32 -0.05 1.76
CA LYS A 93 8.96 -1.33 1.44
C LYS A 93 8.01 -2.16 0.60
N ILE A 94 8.53 -2.73 -0.47
CA ILE A 94 7.72 -3.50 -1.42
C ILE A 94 8.34 -4.88 -1.58
N TYR A 95 7.49 -5.91 -1.52
CA TYR A 95 7.88 -7.29 -1.80
C TYR A 95 6.94 -7.83 -2.87
N ASP A 96 7.52 -8.16 -4.02
CA ASP A 96 6.79 -8.71 -5.16
C ASP A 96 7.22 -10.15 -5.38
N PHE A 97 6.24 -11.04 -5.52
CA PHE A 97 6.53 -12.44 -5.86
C PHE A 97 5.39 -13.04 -6.68
N GLU A 98 5.70 -14.10 -7.40
CA GLU A 98 4.72 -14.84 -8.21
C GLU A 98 4.94 -16.36 -8.10
#